data_652754b02fb4825425704cf13bc5f8a8
#
_entry.id   652754b02fb4825425704cf13bc5f8a8
#
_cell.length_a   1.000
_cell.length_b   1.000
_cell.length_c   1.000
_cell.angle_alpha   90.00
_cell.angle_beta   90.00
_cell.angle_gamma   90.00
#
_symmetry.space_group_name_H-M   'P 1'
#
loop_
_entity.id
_entity.type
_entity.pdbx_description
1 polymer ?
#
loop_
_entity_poly.entity_id
_entity_poly.type
_entity_poly.pdbx_seq_one_letter_code
_entity_poly.pdbx_strand_id
1 'polypeptide(L)'
;GCNALDKVLVDVNLPDYEAKLKELQEMFKENEVNILVDEEVKKVLSEEDEIPSESTWYEEFLAMKIVIGSIDGLDAAIEKINKYSGGHSASIITKDKDEAIKFMEQVDSAAVYHNASTRFTDGGQMGVGAELAISTDKLHHRGPLGLKQLTTNKYYVLGDGHIRA
;
A
#
# COMPACT_ATOMS: atom_id res chain seq x y z
N GLY A 1 -11.18 5.41 2.64
CA GLY A 1 -10.67 5.85 1.33
C GLY A 1 -9.68 4.85 0.75
N CYS A 2 -9.38 4.92 -0.55
CA CYS A 2 -8.52 3.98 -1.28
C CYS A 2 -7.07 3.87 -0.75
N ASN A 3 -6.60 4.87 -0.01
CA ASN A 3 -5.30 4.89 0.65
C ASN A 3 -5.36 4.45 2.14
N ALA A 4 -6.51 3.99 2.62
CA ALA A 4 -6.63 3.46 3.96
C ALA A 4 -5.96 2.08 4.08
N LEU A 5 -5.45 1.79 5.26
CA LEU A 5 -4.88 0.49 5.57
C LEU A 5 -6.00 -0.56 5.64
N ASP A 6 -5.89 -1.61 4.85
CA ASP A 6 -6.84 -2.74 4.82
C ASP A 6 -6.18 -4.10 5.08
N LYS A 7 -4.84 -4.17 4.98
CA LYS A 7 -4.07 -5.39 5.24
C LYS A 7 -2.79 -5.07 6.01
N VAL A 8 -2.48 -5.86 7.02
CA VAL A 8 -1.23 -5.81 7.79
C VAL A 8 -0.58 -7.18 7.74
N LEU A 9 0.69 -7.21 7.42
CA LEU A 9 1.53 -8.42 7.45
C LEU A 9 2.52 -8.28 8.60
N VAL A 10 2.57 -9.29 9.46
CA VAL A 10 3.47 -9.34 10.61
C VAL A 10 4.47 -10.48 10.42
N ASP A 11 5.76 -10.16 10.50
CA ASP A 11 6.82 -11.15 10.34
C ASP A 11 6.87 -12.09 11.56
N VAL A 12 6.73 -13.39 11.30
CA VAL A 12 6.79 -14.42 12.35
C VAL A 12 8.12 -14.49 13.07
N ASN A 13 9.19 -13.94 12.48
CA ASN A 13 10.54 -13.92 13.05
C ASN A 13 10.76 -12.78 14.05
N LEU A 14 9.78 -11.89 14.24
CA LEU A 14 9.89 -10.84 15.25
C LEU A 14 9.95 -11.45 16.65
N PRO A 15 10.91 -11.03 17.51
CA PRO A 15 11.03 -11.56 18.86
C PRO A 15 9.76 -11.38 19.73
N ASP A 16 8.99 -10.36 19.43
CA ASP A 16 7.75 -9.99 20.13
C ASP A 16 6.49 -10.21 19.26
N TYR A 17 6.54 -11.15 18.32
CA TYR A 17 5.48 -11.42 17.34
C TYR A 17 4.08 -11.53 17.96
N GLU A 18 3.90 -12.39 18.96
CA GLU A 18 2.60 -12.57 19.63
C GLU A 18 2.14 -11.29 20.35
N ALA A 19 3.07 -10.57 21.00
CA ALA A 19 2.76 -9.33 21.68
C ALA A 19 2.32 -8.24 20.68
N LYS A 20 2.98 -8.16 19.53
CA LYS A 20 2.60 -7.25 18.45
C LYS A 20 1.22 -7.55 17.86
N LEU A 21 0.89 -8.82 17.68
CA LEU A 21 -0.44 -9.21 17.22
C LEU A 21 -1.54 -8.77 18.21
N LYS A 22 -1.32 -8.96 19.51
CA LYS A 22 -2.26 -8.54 20.55
C LYS A 22 -2.40 -7.02 20.65
N GLU A 23 -1.30 -6.29 20.52
CA GLU A 23 -1.29 -4.82 20.47
C GLU A 23 -2.10 -4.29 19.27
N LEU A 24 -1.91 -4.88 18.08
CA LEU A 24 -2.70 -4.56 16.90
C LEU A 24 -4.19 -4.88 17.09
N GLN A 25 -4.49 -6.05 17.66
CA GLN A 25 -5.86 -6.46 17.93
C GLN A 25 -6.57 -5.46 18.85
N GLU A 26 -5.95 -5.09 19.97
CA GLU A 26 -6.50 -4.12 20.92
C GLU A 26 -6.76 -2.77 20.23
N MET A 27 -5.77 -2.25 19.52
CA MET A 27 -5.88 -0.99 18.78
C MET A 27 -7.03 -0.99 17.76
N PHE A 28 -7.19 -2.07 17.01
CA PHE A 28 -8.27 -2.17 16.01
C PHE A 28 -9.64 -2.34 16.67
N LYS A 29 -9.75 -3.10 17.77
CA LYS A 29 -11.00 -3.24 18.52
C LYS A 29 -11.44 -1.94 19.18
N GLU A 30 -10.52 -1.17 19.76
CA GLU A 30 -10.82 0.16 20.31
C GLU A 30 -11.37 1.13 19.25
N ASN A 31 -11.03 0.92 18.00
CA ASN A 31 -11.51 1.72 16.86
C ASN A 31 -12.64 1.05 16.07
N GLU A 32 -13.30 0.05 16.63
CA GLU A 32 -14.43 -0.68 16.03
C GLU A 32 -14.13 -1.26 14.65
N VAL A 33 -12.87 -1.67 14.40
CA VAL A 33 -12.45 -2.30 13.16
C VAL A 33 -12.67 -3.81 13.26
N ASN A 34 -13.39 -4.38 12.30
CA ASN A 34 -13.57 -5.83 12.17
C ASN A 34 -12.26 -6.46 11.67
N ILE A 35 -11.76 -7.45 12.42
CA ILE A 35 -10.48 -8.10 12.16
C ILE A 35 -10.73 -9.47 11.53
N LEU A 36 -10.08 -9.74 10.41
CA LEU A 36 -9.91 -11.08 9.85
C LEU A 36 -8.46 -11.49 9.98
N VAL A 37 -8.20 -12.76 10.16
CA VAL A 37 -6.85 -13.31 10.35
C VAL A 37 -6.57 -14.48 9.43
N ASP A 38 -5.30 -14.70 9.07
CA ASP A 38 -4.90 -15.94 8.44
C ASP A 38 -4.73 -17.08 9.47
N GLU A 39 -4.51 -18.29 8.99
CA GLU A 39 -4.40 -19.49 9.81
C GLU A 39 -3.30 -19.38 10.89
N GLU A 40 -2.16 -18.76 10.57
CA GLU A 40 -1.05 -18.63 11.52
C GLU A 40 -1.37 -17.62 12.61
N VAL A 41 -1.90 -16.45 12.23
CA VAL A 41 -2.34 -15.42 13.19
C VAL A 41 -3.49 -15.94 14.07
N LYS A 42 -4.38 -16.77 13.51
CA LYS A 42 -5.49 -17.42 14.25
C LYS A 42 -5.03 -18.23 15.46
N LYS A 43 -3.83 -18.81 15.44
CA LYS A 43 -3.27 -19.55 16.57
C LYS A 43 -3.01 -18.64 17.78
N VAL A 44 -2.76 -17.36 17.56
CA VAL A 44 -2.51 -16.36 18.59
C VAL A 44 -3.79 -15.58 18.94
N LEU A 45 -4.52 -15.13 17.90
CA LEU A 45 -5.76 -14.35 18.02
C LEU A 45 -6.98 -15.25 17.76
N SER A 46 -7.19 -16.24 18.62
CA SER A 46 -8.15 -17.32 18.44
C SER A 46 -9.63 -16.88 18.40
N GLU A 47 -9.95 -15.70 18.89
CA GLU A 47 -11.31 -15.13 18.91
C GLU A 47 -11.68 -14.42 17.59
N GLU A 48 -10.69 -14.04 16.76
CA GLU A 48 -10.95 -13.34 15.50
C GLU A 48 -11.41 -14.33 14.41
N ASP A 49 -12.17 -13.81 13.43
CA ASP A 49 -12.62 -14.61 12.30
C ASP A 49 -11.47 -14.89 11.33
N GLU A 50 -11.39 -16.12 10.84
CA GLU A 50 -10.43 -16.48 9.80
C GLU A 50 -10.90 -15.98 8.44
N ILE A 51 -9.97 -15.62 7.56
CA ILE A 51 -10.29 -15.25 6.18
C ILE A 51 -11.02 -16.41 5.48
N PRO A 52 -12.18 -16.15 4.83
CA PRO A 52 -13.01 -17.20 4.27
C PRO A 52 -12.38 -17.88 3.04
N SER A 53 -11.51 -17.16 2.33
CA SER A 53 -10.85 -17.67 1.12
C SER A 53 -9.67 -16.81 0.69
N GLU A 54 -8.87 -17.30 -0.26
CA GLU A 54 -7.77 -16.53 -0.87
C GLU A 54 -8.28 -15.23 -1.53
N SER A 55 -9.50 -15.19 -2.04
CA SER A 55 -10.06 -14.00 -2.68
C SER A 55 -10.14 -12.79 -1.75
N THR A 56 -10.23 -13.01 -0.43
CA THR A 56 -10.25 -11.94 0.58
C THR A 56 -8.97 -11.08 0.55
N TRP A 57 -7.84 -11.64 0.14
CA TRP A 57 -6.60 -10.88 -0.01
C TRP A 57 -6.65 -9.86 -1.15
N TYR A 58 -7.50 -10.05 -2.16
CA TYR A 58 -7.68 -9.14 -3.30
C TYR A 58 -8.75 -8.07 -3.03
N GLU A 59 -9.57 -8.25 -1.98
CA GLU A 59 -10.67 -7.32 -1.72
C GLU A 59 -10.16 -5.96 -1.23
N GLU A 60 -10.74 -4.89 -1.76
CA GLU A 60 -10.73 -3.55 -1.17
C GLU A 60 -11.99 -3.43 -0.32
N PHE A 61 -11.84 -3.35 1.01
CA PHE A 61 -13.01 -3.48 1.90
C PHE A 61 -13.91 -2.26 1.91
N LEU A 62 -13.38 -1.06 1.74
CA LEU A 62 -14.13 0.21 1.83
C LEU A 62 -14.99 0.32 3.10
N ALA A 63 -14.60 -0.36 4.16
CA ALA A 63 -15.30 -0.51 5.44
C ALA A 63 -14.29 -0.47 6.59
N MET A 64 -14.78 -0.42 7.83
CA MET A 64 -13.96 -0.60 9.05
C MET A 64 -13.62 -2.09 9.22
N LYS A 65 -12.73 -2.58 8.36
CA LYS A 65 -12.35 -3.99 8.27
C LYS A 65 -10.88 -4.10 7.86
N ILE A 66 -10.18 -5.06 8.45
CA ILE A 66 -8.76 -5.31 8.18
C ILE A 66 -8.45 -6.80 8.17
N VAL A 67 -7.45 -7.20 7.40
CA VAL A 67 -6.81 -8.50 7.51
C VAL A 67 -5.47 -8.36 8.21
N ILE A 68 -5.23 -9.15 9.24
CA ILE A 68 -3.91 -9.35 9.83
C ILE A 68 -3.40 -10.72 9.38
N GLY A 69 -2.30 -10.73 8.66
CA GLY A 69 -1.66 -11.96 8.17
C GLY A 69 -0.22 -12.08 8.62
N SER A 70 0.28 -13.30 8.56
CA SER A 70 1.67 -13.65 8.85
C SER A 70 2.51 -13.73 7.58
N ILE A 71 3.80 -13.45 7.72
CA ILE A 71 4.80 -13.68 6.68
C ILE A 71 6.10 -14.17 7.30
N ASP A 72 6.92 -14.86 6.50
CA ASP A 72 8.24 -15.31 6.86
C ASP A 72 9.30 -14.47 6.11
N GLY A 73 9.59 -13.31 6.70
CA GLY A 73 10.60 -12.39 6.21
C GLY A 73 10.17 -11.48 5.05
N LEU A 74 11.12 -10.63 4.66
CA LEU A 74 10.89 -9.52 3.70
C LEU A 74 10.50 -10.00 2.30
N ASP A 75 11.13 -11.06 1.79
CA ASP A 75 10.87 -11.54 0.43
C ASP A 75 9.45 -12.08 0.29
N ALA A 76 8.97 -12.81 1.30
CA ALA A 76 7.60 -13.29 1.35
C ALA A 76 6.59 -12.13 1.44
N ALA A 77 6.92 -11.06 2.17
CA ALA A 77 6.10 -9.86 2.24
C ALA A 77 5.99 -9.16 0.87
N ILE A 78 7.11 -8.98 0.18
CA ILE A 78 7.15 -8.35 -1.15
C ILE A 78 6.32 -9.17 -2.15
N GLU A 79 6.50 -10.48 -2.18
CA GLU A 79 5.73 -11.37 -3.06
C GLU A 79 4.24 -11.28 -2.78
N LYS A 80 3.83 -11.37 -1.51
CA LYS A 80 2.42 -11.31 -1.10
C LYS A 80 1.79 -9.96 -1.44
N ILE A 81 2.49 -8.85 -1.19
CA ILE A 81 2.02 -7.51 -1.54
C ILE A 81 1.87 -7.35 -3.05
N ASN A 82 2.87 -7.74 -3.82
CA ASN A 82 2.82 -7.65 -5.29
C ASN A 82 1.68 -8.50 -5.89
N LYS A 83 1.35 -9.62 -5.26
CA LYS A 83 0.26 -10.48 -5.71
C LYS A 83 -1.12 -9.91 -5.40
N TYR A 84 -1.31 -9.32 -4.23
CA TYR A 84 -2.65 -9.06 -3.70
C TYR A 84 -3.03 -7.58 -3.52
N SER A 85 -2.07 -6.65 -3.49
CA SER A 85 -2.33 -5.26 -3.06
C SER A 85 -3.08 -4.39 -4.08
N GLY A 86 -3.26 -4.84 -5.32
CA GLY A 86 -3.83 -4.01 -6.39
C GLY A 86 -2.91 -2.86 -6.85
N GLY A 87 -1.71 -2.72 -6.28
CA GLY A 87 -0.69 -1.78 -6.73
C GLY A 87 -0.92 -0.31 -6.36
N HIS A 88 -1.78 -0.02 -5.38
CA HIS A 88 -2.05 1.36 -4.96
C HIS A 88 -0.95 1.90 -4.03
N SER A 89 -0.87 1.40 -2.82
CA SER A 89 0.09 1.88 -1.81
C SER A 89 0.52 0.75 -0.87
N ALA A 90 1.80 0.75 -0.51
CA ALA A 90 2.36 -0.15 0.48
C ALA A 90 3.34 0.58 1.39
N SER A 91 3.49 0.10 2.61
CA SER A 91 4.43 0.65 3.58
C SER A 91 5.15 -0.46 4.33
N ILE A 92 6.43 -0.26 4.57
CA ILE A 92 7.24 -1.08 5.49
C ILE A 92 7.56 -0.29 6.76
N ILE A 93 7.46 -0.96 7.90
CA ILE A 93 7.92 -0.45 9.19
C ILE A 93 9.16 -1.25 9.60
N THR A 94 10.30 -0.64 9.48
CA THR A 94 11.59 -1.25 9.83
C THR A 94 12.60 -0.19 10.26
N LYS A 95 13.59 -0.60 11.08
CA LYS A 95 14.79 0.21 11.38
C LYS A 95 15.95 -0.09 10.44
N ASP A 96 15.87 -1.21 9.71
CA ASP A 96 16.87 -1.62 8.75
C ASP A 96 16.69 -0.87 7.43
N LYS A 97 17.71 -0.09 7.06
CA LYS A 97 17.68 0.74 5.84
C LYS A 97 17.83 -0.08 4.57
N ASP A 98 18.55 -1.18 4.61
CA ASP A 98 18.78 -2.03 3.44
C ASP A 98 17.48 -2.80 3.11
N GLU A 99 16.79 -3.30 4.14
CA GLU A 99 15.43 -3.86 3.98
C GLU A 99 14.44 -2.84 3.43
N ALA A 100 14.47 -1.60 3.96
CA ALA A 100 13.60 -0.54 3.47
C ALA A 100 13.84 -0.22 2.00
N ILE A 101 15.10 -0.11 1.58
CA ILE A 101 15.48 0.14 0.18
C ILE A 101 15.00 -1.03 -0.70
N LYS A 102 15.31 -2.27 -0.31
CA LYS A 102 14.87 -3.47 -1.04
C LYS A 102 13.35 -3.51 -1.21
N PHE A 103 12.61 -3.23 -0.13
CA PHE A 103 11.16 -3.15 -0.17
C PHE A 103 10.66 -2.09 -1.16
N MET A 104 11.20 -0.88 -1.08
CA MET A 104 10.79 0.24 -1.94
C MET A 104 11.11 0.01 -3.41
N GLU A 105 12.18 -0.72 -3.72
CA GLU A 105 12.55 -1.05 -5.10
C GLU A 105 11.74 -2.21 -5.69
N GLN A 106 11.33 -3.19 -4.87
CA GLN A 106 10.75 -4.43 -5.34
C GLN A 106 9.22 -4.50 -5.20
N VAL A 107 8.62 -3.67 -4.36
CA VAL A 107 7.16 -3.58 -4.26
C VAL A 107 6.60 -2.75 -5.40
N ASP A 108 5.74 -3.37 -6.21
CA ASP A 108 5.17 -2.79 -7.41
C ASP A 108 3.83 -2.07 -7.11
N SER A 109 3.91 -1.03 -6.28
CA SER A 109 2.78 -0.14 -5.97
C SER A 109 3.04 1.27 -6.50
N ALA A 110 1.97 2.05 -6.72
CA ALA A 110 2.06 3.43 -7.18
C ALA A 110 2.78 4.33 -6.18
N ALA A 111 2.64 4.03 -4.88
CA ALA A 111 3.39 4.70 -3.81
C ALA A 111 3.89 3.65 -2.80
N VAL A 112 5.17 3.74 -2.45
CA VAL A 112 5.82 2.85 -1.50
C VAL A 112 6.49 3.68 -0.41
N TYR A 113 6.23 3.33 0.84
CA TYR A 113 6.64 4.10 2.01
C TYR A 113 7.55 3.30 2.93
N HIS A 114 8.44 4.01 3.59
CA HIS A 114 9.21 3.52 4.72
C HIS A 114 8.87 4.34 5.97
N ASN A 115 8.38 3.67 7.02
CA ASN A 115 8.00 4.29 8.30
C ASN A 115 7.03 5.47 8.14
N ALA A 116 6.12 5.38 7.19
CA ALA A 116 5.10 6.39 6.94
C ALA A 116 3.76 5.73 6.56
N SER A 117 2.68 6.43 6.78
CA SER A 117 1.34 5.96 6.48
C SER A 117 1.02 5.99 4.99
N THR A 118 0.33 4.97 4.47
CA THR A 118 -0.23 4.95 3.12
C THR A 118 -1.23 6.10 2.88
N ARG A 119 -1.77 6.70 3.94
CA ARG A 119 -2.65 7.87 3.88
C ARG A 119 -2.01 9.10 3.24
N PHE A 120 -0.69 9.14 3.12
CA PHE A 120 0.01 10.18 2.37
C PHE A 120 -0.12 10.05 0.85
N THR A 121 -0.64 8.94 0.32
CA THR A 121 -0.99 8.84 -1.11
C THR A 121 -2.26 9.64 -1.37
N ASP A 122 -2.07 10.92 -1.58
CA ASP A 122 -3.11 11.94 -1.72
C ASP A 122 -2.54 13.11 -2.53
N GLY A 123 -3.31 13.64 -3.47
CA GLY A 123 -2.85 14.69 -4.36
C GLY A 123 -2.43 15.96 -3.65
N GLY A 124 -3.11 16.34 -2.57
CA GLY A 124 -2.76 17.49 -1.74
C GLY A 124 -1.48 17.25 -0.94
N GLN A 125 -1.37 16.08 -0.30
CA GLN A 125 -0.20 15.71 0.51
C GLN A 125 1.07 15.54 -0.35
N MET A 126 0.93 15.01 -1.56
CA MET A 126 2.05 14.82 -2.50
C MET A 126 2.35 16.08 -3.34
N GLY A 127 1.66 17.20 -3.11
CA GLY A 127 1.91 18.47 -3.75
C GLY A 127 1.52 18.55 -5.24
N VAL A 128 0.66 17.65 -5.71
CA VAL A 128 0.17 17.68 -7.11
C VAL A 128 -1.13 18.48 -7.28
N GLY A 129 -1.63 19.08 -6.20
CA GLY A 129 -2.83 19.92 -6.18
C GLY A 129 -4.11 19.10 -6.00
N ALA A 130 -5.16 19.44 -6.74
CA ALA A 130 -6.41 18.69 -6.70
C ALA A 130 -6.23 17.28 -7.28
N GLU A 131 -6.88 16.31 -6.68
CA GLU A 131 -6.87 14.91 -7.10
C GLU A 131 -8.24 14.55 -7.68
N LEU A 132 -8.24 13.99 -8.89
CA LEU A 132 -9.42 13.36 -9.48
C LEU A 132 -9.50 11.87 -9.10
N ALA A 133 -8.36 11.19 -9.16
CA ALA A 133 -8.21 9.77 -8.89
C ALA A 133 -6.75 9.42 -8.60
N ILE A 134 -6.50 8.17 -8.20
CA ILE A 134 -5.16 7.60 -8.10
C ILE A 134 -5.08 6.42 -9.08
N SER A 135 -4.16 6.51 -10.05
CA SER A 135 -3.95 5.45 -11.03
C SER A 135 -2.98 4.41 -10.50
N THR A 136 -3.33 3.13 -10.66
CA THR A 136 -2.43 1.99 -10.46
C THR A 136 -1.83 1.47 -11.75
N ASP A 137 -2.23 2.04 -12.90
CA ASP A 137 -1.71 1.70 -14.21
C ASP A 137 -0.24 2.08 -14.38
N LYS A 138 0.43 1.42 -15.31
CA LYS A 138 1.84 1.68 -15.67
C LYS A 138 2.00 2.41 -17.00
N LEU A 139 0.89 2.63 -17.72
CA LEU A 139 0.86 3.41 -18.96
C LEU A 139 0.42 4.85 -18.65
N HIS A 140 1.05 5.81 -19.30
CA HIS A 140 0.81 7.24 -19.20
C HIS A 140 1.14 7.82 -17.84
N HIS A 141 0.32 7.56 -16.81
CA HIS A 141 0.48 8.12 -15.47
C HIS A 141 0.18 7.06 -14.40
N ARG A 142 0.95 7.10 -13.31
CA ARG A 142 0.78 6.26 -12.12
C ARG A 142 0.79 7.14 -10.87
N GLY A 143 -0.08 6.85 -9.89
CA GLY A 143 -0.26 7.65 -8.69
C GLY A 143 -1.35 8.70 -8.82
N PRO A 144 -1.37 9.75 -7.99
CA PRO A 144 -2.40 10.78 -7.99
C PRO A 144 -2.50 11.55 -9.32
N LEU A 145 -3.72 11.64 -9.84
CA LEU A 145 -4.08 12.36 -11.07
C LEU A 145 -4.67 13.72 -10.72
N GLY A 146 -3.98 14.78 -11.11
CA GLY A 146 -4.48 16.14 -11.01
C GLY A 146 -4.69 16.78 -12.38
N LEU A 147 -4.88 18.10 -12.41
CA LEU A 147 -5.14 18.85 -13.63
C LEU A 147 -4.05 18.66 -14.69
N LYS A 148 -2.79 18.62 -14.27
CA LYS A 148 -1.64 18.46 -15.18
C LYS A 148 -1.69 17.15 -15.97
N GLN A 149 -2.15 16.06 -15.35
CA GLN A 149 -2.25 14.75 -15.98
C GLN A 149 -3.45 14.62 -16.91
N LEU A 150 -4.45 15.49 -16.75
CA LEU A 150 -5.66 15.53 -17.58
C LEU A 150 -5.50 16.42 -18.83
N THR A 151 -4.36 17.09 -18.97
CA THR A 151 -4.07 17.98 -20.09
C THR A 151 -2.89 17.47 -20.90
N THR A 152 -2.72 18.00 -22.09
CA THR A 152 -1.58 17.69 -22.95
C THR A 152 -0.92 18.96 -23.46
N ASN A 153 0.25 18.83 -24.04
CA ASN A 153 1.04 19.93 -24.56
C ASN A 153 0.78 20.15 -26.04
N LYS A 154 0.85 21.44 -26.46
CA LYS A 154 0.99 21.85 -27.86
C LYS A 154 2.17 22.78 -27.96
N TYR A 155 3.04 22.50 -28.91
CA TYR A 155 4.21 23.34 -29.16
C TYR A 155 3.87 24.37 -30.24
N TYR A 156 4.15 25.65 -29.97
CA TYR A 156 4.14 26.71 -30.95
C TYR A 156 5.58 27.05 -31.32
N VAL A 157 5.97 26.83 -32.55
CA VAL A 157 7.32 27.10 -33.04
C VAL A 157 7.23 28.22 -34.07
N LEU A 158 7.75 29.38 -33.69
CA LEU A 158 7.79 30.55 -34.57
C LEU A 158 9.21 30.65 -35.18
N GLY A 159 9.25 30.62 -36.50
CA GLY A 159 10.49 30.73 -37.25
C GLY A 159 10.41 31.79 -38.32
N ASP A 160 11.59 32.24 -38.84
CA ASP A 160 11.75 33.15 -39.93
C ASP A 160 12.69 32.52 -40.98
N GLY A 161 12.21 31.42 -41.59
CA GLY A 161 12.98 30.68 -42.61
C GLY A 161 14.14 29.82 -42.03
N HIS A 162 14.13 29.51 -40.76
CA HIS A 162 15.15 28.67 -40.13
C HIS A 162 15.07 27.24 -40.63
N ILE A 163 16.24 26.69 -40.98
CA ILE A 163 16.41 25.29 -41.38
C ILE A 163 17.28 24.56 -40.33
N ARG A 164 17.08 23.26 -40.24
CA ARG A 164 17.99 22.42 -39.46
C ARG A 164 19.17 22.01 -40.33
N ALA A 165 20.40 22.34 -39.86
CA ALA A 165 21.63 21.88 -40.46
C ALA A 165 21.90 20.41 -40.18
#